data_28028176b80a0342c28875222cf8c753
#
_entry.id   28028176b80a0342c28875222cf8c753
#
_cell.length_a   1.000
_cell.length_b   1.000
_cell.length_c   1.000
_cell.angle_alpha   90.00
_cell.angle_beta   90.00
_cell.angle_gamma   90.00
#
_symmetry.space_group_name_H-M   'P 1'
#
loop_
_entity.id
_entity.type
_entity.pdbx_description
1 polymer ?
#
loop_
_entity_poly.entity_id
_entity_poly.type
_entity_poly.pdbx_seq_one_letter_code
_entity_poly.pdbx_strand_id
1 'polypeptide(L)'
;VTAALPPNKHQEKSLRTRALLLDAALDSLADRGYGNTSISDITARAGVTRGAQVHHFHTRTELFAHAIDHLVVRQRESLHRHIGQLAPDTTPVEVLIGLVTATFAGRLGKAAIELYSSFATDDELRHTMLRSQHEITIELLSTCTELIGDTAPRDRLESTFWLTVNLIRGTTVDEMLGRDERRRRQVVDDWRTLATLALATD
;
A
#
# COMPACT_ATOMS: atom_id res chain seq x y z
N VAL A 1 -9.64 -3.64 31.94
CA VAL A 1 -8.90 -3.89 30.70
C VAL A 1 -7.86 -4.94 31.03
N THR A 2 -8.13 -6.22 30.67
CA THR A 2 -7.22 -7.33 30.91
C THR A 2 -6.11 -7.25 29.87
N ALA A 3 -4.90 -6.90 30.28
CA ALA A 3 -3.72 -6.91 29.42
C ALA A 3 -3.49 -8.34 28.90
N ALA A 4 -3.50 -8.54 27.58
CA ALA A 4 -3.19 -9.83 26.99
C ALA A 4 -1.75 -10.22 27.35
N LEU A 5 -1.55 -11.46 27.82
CA LEU A 5 -0.22 -12.01 28.09
C LEU A 5 0.64 -11.97 26.81
N PRO A 6 1.95 -11.65 26.89
CA PRO A 6 2.83 -11.67 25.74
C PRO A 6 2.83 -13.07 25.10
N PRO A 7 2.92 -13.15 23.75
CA PRO A 7 2.91 -14.43 23.04
C PRO A 7 4.09 -15.30 23.51
N ASN A 8 3.85 -16.60 23.64
CA ASN A 8 4.92 -17.55 23.94
C ASN A 8 5.78 -17.79 22.67
N LYS A 9 7.00 -18.35 22.83
CA LYS A 9 7.94 -18.60 21.72
C LYS A 9 7.34 -19.37 20.54
N HIS A 10 6.36 -20.23 20.80
CA HIS A 10 5.69 -21.02 19.75
C HIS A 10 4.71 -20.14 18.96
N GLN A 11 3.97 -19.28 19.65
CA GLN A 11 3.07 -18.29 19.05
C GLN A 11 3.85 -17.25 18.24
N GLU A 12 4.97 -16.75 18.75
CA GLU A 12 5.86 -15.83 18.01
C GLU A 12 6.38 -16.46 16.72
N LYS A 13 6.84 -17.72 16.76
CA LYS A 13 7.29 -18.44 15.57
C LYS A 13 6.15 -18.62 14.56
N SER A 14 4.94 -18.94 15.02
CA SER A 14 3.75 -19.08 14.18
C SER A 14 3.38 -17.78 13.50
N LEU A 15 3.30 -16.66 14.24
CA LEU A 15 3.03 -15.33 13.71
C LEU A 15 4.08 -14.89 12.68
N ARG A 16 5.36 -15.15 12.96
CA ARG A 16 6.45 -14.86 12.03
C ARG A 16 6.30 -15.66 10.72
N THR A 17 5.99 -16.95 10.80
CA THR A 17 5.79 -17.78 9.61
C THR A 17 4.62 -17.29 8.78
N ARG A 18 3.52 -16.89 9.43
CA ARG A 18 2.34 -16.30 8.77
C ARG A 18 2.70 -15.00 8.05
N ALA A 19 3.44 -14.10 8.70
CA ALA A 19 3.89 -12.85 8.10
C ALA A 19 4.81 -13.09 6.89
N LEU A 20 5.76 -14.03 6.96
CA LEU A 20 6.63 -14.40 5.83
C LEU A 20 5.84 -14.88 4.61
N LEU A 21 4.78 -15.67 4.82
CA LEU A 21 3.91 -16.12 3.73
C LEU A 21 3.14 -14.97 3.09
N LEU A 22 2.64 -14.04 3.90
CA LEU A 22 1.89 -12.87 3.41
C LEU A 22 2.81 -11.87 2.69
N ASP A 23 4.01 -11.61 3.21
CA ASP A 23 5.03 -10.80 2.52
C ASP A 23 5.39 -11.42 1.17
N ALA A 24 5.67 -12.74 1.14
CA ALA A 24 5.97 -13.45 -0.09
C ALA A 24 4.81 -13.44 -1.10
N ALA A 25 3.56 -13.43 -0.63
CA ALA A 25 2.38 -13.29 -1.47
C ALA A 25 2.34 -11.91 -2.13
N LEU A 26 2.48 -10.82 -1.37
CA LEU A 26 2.52 -9.46 -1.89
C LEU A 26 3.67 -9.26 -2.89
N ASP A 27 4.83 -9.77 -2.56
CA ASP A 27 6.00 -9.73 -3.44
C ASP A 27 5.77 -10.50 -4.74
N SER A 28 5.13 -11.67 -4.68
CA SER A 28 4.84 -12.46 -5.87
C SER A 28 3.79 -11.80 -6.75
N LEU A 29 2.78 -11.16 -6.15
CA LEU A 29 1.82 -10.32 -6.88
C LEU A 29 2.51 -9.19 -7.63
N ALA A 30 3.40 -8.45 -6.97
CA ALA A 30 4.12 -7.33 -7.58
C ALA A 30 5.04 -7.74 -8.73
N ASP A 31 5.63 -8.96 -8.67
CA ASP A 31 6.60 -9.44 -9.66
C ASP A 31 5.97 -10.21 -10.83
N ARG A 32 4.91 -10.99 -10.58
CA ARG A 32 4.36 -11.97 -11.53
C ARG A 32 2.88 -11.79 -11.82
N GLY A 33 2.20 -10.97 -11.05
CA GLY A 33 0.75 -10.83 -11.10
C GLY A 33 0.00 -11.99 -10.45
N TYR A 34 -1.28 -11.79 -10.22
CA TYR A 34 -2.15 -12.77 -9.55
C TYR A 34 -2.25 -14.07 -10.35
N GLY A 35 -2.47 -14.02 -11.68
CA GLY A 35 -2.65 -15.21 -12.51
C GLY A 35 -1.47 -16.18 -12.51
N ASN A 36 -0.24 -15.63 -12.40
CA ASN A 36 1.02 -16.40 -12.47
C ASN A 36 1.62 -16.73 -11.10
N THR A 37 0.90 -16.50 -10.01
CA THR A 37 1.38 -16.75 -8.65
C THR A 37 0.68 -17.99 -8.07
N SER A 38 1.42 -19.07 -7.81
CA SER A 38 0.94 -20.26 -7.13
C SER A 38 1.27 -20.24 -5.64
N ILE A 39 0.52 -21.04 -4.83
CA ILE A 39 0.83 -21.21 -3.41
C ILE A 39 2.19 -21.87 -3.18
N SER A 40 2.64 -22.69 -4.13
CA SER A 40 3.97 -23.30 -4.11
C SER A 40 5.08 -22.27 -4.29
N ASP A 41 4.91 -21.33 -5.23
CA ASP A 41 5.86 -20.24 -5.45
C ASP A 41 5.97 -19.33 -4.21
N ILE A 42 4.82 -19.00 -3.60
CA ILE A 42 4.78 -18.21 -2.36
C ILE A 42 5.50 -18.94 -1.23
N THR A 43 5.24 -20.24 -1.06
CA THR A 43 5.86 -21.08 -0.02
C THR A 43 7.39 -21.14 -0.19
N ALA A 44 7.85 -21.34 -1.42
CA ALA A 44 9.28 -21.36 -1.76
C ALA A 44 9.93 -19.97 -1.49
N ARG A 45 9.27 -18.89 -1.92
CA ARG A 45 9.76 -17.52 -1.69
C ARG A 45 9.83 -17.17 -0.21
N ALA A 46 8.84 -17.60 0.59
CA ALA A 46 8.82 -17.39 2.04
C ALA A 46 9.88 -18.20 2.79
N GLY A 47 10.50 -19.19 2.15
CA GLY A 47 11.48 -20.08 2.80
C GLY A 47 10.86 -20.96 3.88
N VAL A 48 9.58 -21.31 3.75
CA VAL A 48 8.86 -22.13 4.73
C VAL A 48 8.49 -23.50 4.13
N THR A 49 8.20 -24.49 5.00
CA THR A 49 7.78 -25.80 4.53
C THR A 49 6.32 -25.82 4.10
N ARG A 50 5.95 -26.74 3.18
CA ARG A 50 4.55 -26.96 2.77
C ARG A 50 3.65 -27.27 3.97
N GLY A 51 4.12 -28.02 4.96
CA GLY A 51 3.35 -28.32 6.18
C GLY A 51 3.04 -27.06 6.99
N ALA A 52 4.00 -26.13 7.12
CA ALA A 52 3.80 -24.85 7.77
C ALA A 52 2.81 -23.97 6.98
N GLN A 53 2.90 -23.95 5.64
CA GLN A 53 1.97 -23.22 4.79
C GLN A 53 0.54 -23.75 4.95
N VAL A 54 0.31 -25.07 4.87
CA VAL A 54 -1.02 -25.67 5.03
C VAL A 54 -1.59 -25.40 6.41
N HIS A 55 -0.76 -25.35 7.45
CA HIS A 55 -1.20 -25.00 8.81
C HIS A 55 -1.77 -23.56 8.90
N HIS A 56 -1.22 -22.62 8.11
CA HIS A 56 -1.66 -21.21 8.14
C HIS A 56 -2.72 -20.86 7.10
N PHE A 57 -2.65 -21.46 5.91
CA PHE A 57 -3.54 -21.16 4.80
C PHE A 57 -3.80 -22.45 4.00
N HIS A 58 -5.06 -22.91 3.99
CA HIS A 58 -5.44 -24.13 3.31
C HIS A 58 -5.60 -23.94 1.80
N THR A 59 -6.02 -22.73 1.39
CA THR A 59 -6.29 -22.41 -0.01
C THR A 59 -5.55 -21.14 -0.45
N ARG A 60 -5.40 -21.00 -1.78
CA ARG A 60 -4.85 -19.79 -2.38
C ARG A 60 -5.74 -18.58 -2.12
N THR A 61 -7.05 -18.75 -2.20
CA THR A 61 -8.04 -17.69 -1.96
C THR A 61 -7.95 -17.19 -0.51
N GLU A 62 -7.89 -18.11 0.46
CA GLU A 62 -7.71 -17.77 1.87
C GLU A 62 -6.42 -16.97 2.11
N LEU A 63 -5.31 -17.38 1.51
CA LEU A 63 -4.04 -16.68 1.63
C LEU A 63 -4.14 -15.25 1.08
N PHE A 64 -4.74 -15.05 -0.09
CA PHE A 64 -4.89 -13.73 -0.68
C PHE A 64 -5.93 -12.86 0.02
N ALA A 65 -6.98 -13.44 0.59
CA ALA A 65 -7.91 -12.70 1.45
C ALA A 65 -7.17 -12.06 2.65
N HIS A 66 -6.30 -12.84 3.29
CA HIS A 66 -5.44 -12.32 4.37
C HIS A 66 -4.32 -11.39 3.88
N ALA A 67 -3.88 -11.51 2.62
CA ALA A 67 -2.91 -10.60 2.04
C ALA A 67 -3.48 -9.18 1.86
N ILE A 68 -4.79 -9.00 1.75
CA ILE A 68 -5.46 -7.69 1.72
C ILE A 68 -5.18 -6.92 3.02
N ASP A 69 -5.47 -7.55 4.16
CA ASP A 69 -5.23 -6.91 5.47
C ASP A 69 -3.74 -6.66 5.71
N HIS A 70 -2.91 -7.62 5.30
CA HIS A 70 -1.46 -7.48 5.41
C HIS A 70 -0.90 -6.37 4.53
N LEU A 71 -1.47 -6.14 3.35
CA LEU A 71 -1.11 -5.01 2.49
C LEU A 71 -1.31 -3.68 3.21
N VAL A 72 -2.44 -3.48 3.90
CA VAL A 72 -2.70 -2.27 4.70
C VAL A 72 -1.65 -2.09 5.80
N VAL A 73 -1.29 -3.19 6.50
CA VAL A 73 -0.21 -3.13 7.51
C VAL A 73 1.09 -2.65 6.88
N ARG A 74 1.49 -3.20 5.73
CA ARG A 74 2.73 -2.82 5.03
C ARG A 74 2.67 -1.39 4.48
N GLN A 75 1.51 -0.95 3.99
CA GLN A 75 1.29 0.44 3.57
C GLN A 75 1.45 1.41 4.75
N ARG A 76 0.86 1.08 5.90
CA ARG A 76 0.98 1.87 7.14
C ARG A 76 2.43 1.94 7.64
N GLU A 77 3.16 0.83 7.63
CA GLU A 77 4.59 0.82 7.95
C GLU A 77 5.43 1.67 6.99
N SER A 78 5.09 1.67 5.69
CA SER A 78 5.77 2.51 4.70
C SER A 78 5.47 4.00 4.94
N LEU A 79 4.22 4.34 5.23
CA LEU A 79 3.78 5.67 5.61
C LEU A 79 4.56 6.20 6.83
N HIS A 80 4.57 5.44 7.94
CA HIS A 80 5.28 5.83 9.17
C HIS A 80 6.78 6.01 8.95
N ARG A 81 7.42 5.15 8.16
CA ARG A 81 8.84 5.30 7.82
C ARG A 81 9.11 6.59 7.06
N HIS A 82 8.23 6.93 6.11
CA HIS A 82 8.38 8.17 5.33
C HIS A 82 8.17 9.41 6.20
N ILE A 83 7.17 9.40 7.08
CA ILE A 83 6.96 10.48 8.07
C ILE A 83 8.23 10.72 8.90
N GLY A 84 8.86 9.65 9.40
CA GLY A 84 10.10 9.74 10.17
C GLY A 84 11.32 10.26 9.39
N GLN A 85 11.22 10.41 8.08
CA GLN A 85 12.27 10.93 7.19
C GLN A 85 12.00 12.36 6.72
N LEU A 86 10.83 12.94 7.02
CA LEU A 86 10.48 14.31 6.63
C LEU A 86 11.39 15.32 7.35
N ALA A 87 11.95 16.25 6.58
CA ALA A 87 12.68 17.38 7.14
C ALA A 87 11.70 18.44 7.68
N PRO A 88 12.11 19.26 8.67
CA PRO A 88 11.25 20.30 9.24
C PRO A 88 10.77 21.36 8.25
N ASP A 89 11.52 21.56 7.16
CA ASP A 89 11.26 22.53 6.10
C ASP A 89 10.60 21.89 4.85
N THR A 90 10.12 20.64 4.94
CA THR A 90 9.43 19.97 3.85
C THR A 90 8.16 20.72 3.48
N THR A 91 8.01 21.08 2.20
CA THR A 91 6.85 21.83 1.72
C THR A 91 5.56 20.99 1.74
N PRO A 92 4.35 21.63 1.83
CA PRO A 92 3.07 20.92 1.79
C PRO A 92 2.92 19.94 0.62
N VAL A 93 3.41 20.33 -0.55
CA VAL A 93 3.36 19.49 -1.77
C VAL A 93 4.28 18.28 -1.65
N GLU A 94 5.47 18.44 -1.09
CA GLU A 94 6.42 17.34 -0.88
C GLU A 94 5.91 16.36 0.18
N VAL A 95 5.30 16.86 1.26
CA VAL A 95 4.60 16.03 2.25
C VAL A 95 3.53 15.20 1.53
N LEU A 96 2.63 15.85 0.80
CA LEU A 96 1.51 15.20 0.12
C LEU A 96 1.97 14.14 -0.88
N ILE A 97 2.83 14.50 -1.84
CA ILE A 97 3.30 13.58 -2.88
C ILE A 97 4.13 12.46 -2.26
N GLY A 98 4.99 12.76 -1.29
CA GLY A 98 5.84 11.79 -0.61
C GLY A 98 5.04 10.73 0.13
N LEU A 99 4.07 11.12 0.95
CA LEU A 99 3.23 10.20 1.72
C LEU A 99 2.33 9.35 0.82
N VAL A 100 1.71 9.94 -0.21
CA VAL A 100 0.89 9.21 -1.19
C VAL A 100 1.74 8.20 -1.96
N THR A 101 2.94 8.61 -2.39
CA THR A 101 3.89 7.71 -3.09
C THR A 101 4.35 6.57 -2.20
N ALA A 102 4.71 6.85 -0.95
CA ALA A 102 5.12 5.83 0.03
C ALA A 102 4.03 4.77 0.27
N THR A 103 2.77 5.16 0.16
CA THR A 103 1.61 4.29 0.42
C THR A 103 1.15 3.52 -0.83
N PHE A 104 1.11 4.15 -2.00
CA PHE A 104 0.43 3.62 -3.19
C PHE A 104 1.32 3.36 -4.40
N ALA A 105 2.61 3.65 -4.34
CA ALA A 105 3.54 3.34 -5.43
C ALA A 105 4.38 2.08 -5.16
N GLY A 106 5.28 1.76 -6.11
CA GLY A 106 6.23 0.67 -5.99
C GLY A 106 5.58 -0.70 -5.82
N ARG A 107 6.25 -1.59 -5.08
CA ARG A 107 5.80 -2.99 -4.93
C ARG A 107 4.43 -3.12 -4.25
N LEU A 108 4.15 -2.31 -3.22
CA LEU A 108 2.85 -2.34 -2.53
C LEU A 108 1.73 -1.85 -3.44
N GLY A 109 1.97 -0.80 -4.22
CA GLY A 109 1.01 -0.29 -5.21
C GLY A 109 0.72 -1.32 -6.30
N LYS A 110 1.74 -2.00 -6.84
CA LYS A 110 1.56 -3.10 -7.81
C LYS A 110 0.75 -4.25 -7.24
N ALA A 111 1.08 -4.70 -6.02
CA ALA A 111 0.33 -5.75 -5.35
C ALA A 111 -1.15 -5.37 -5.12
N ALA A 112 -1.41 -4.11 -4.75
CA ALA A 112 -2.76 -3.58 -4.60
C ALA A 112 -3.54 -3.65 -5.93
N ILE A 113 -2.95 -3.19 -7.04
CA ILE A 113 -3.58 -3.19 -8.36
C ILE A 113 -3.88 -4.62 -8.83
N GLU A 114 -2.96 -5.57 -8.61
CA GLU A 114 -3.18 -6.98 -8.91
C GLU A 114 -4.33 -7.59 -8.11
N LEU A 115 -4.44 -7.27 -6.82
CA LEU A 115 -5.56 -7.69 -5.98
C LEU A 115 -6.90 -7.07 -6.45
N TYR A 116 -6.93 -5.77 -6.77
CA TYR A 116 -8.12 -5.12 -7.33
C TYR A 116 -8.62 -5.81 -8.60
N SER A 117 -7.70 -6.09 -9.53
CA SER A 117 -8.04 -6.71 -10.82
C SER A 117 -8.55 -8.14 -10.64
N SER A 118 -7.95 -8.88 -9.70
CA SER A 118 -8.22 -10.31 -9.49
C SER A 118 -9.55 -10.56 -8.79
N PHE A 119 -9.97 -9.66 -7.93
CA PHE A 119 -11.22 -9.80 -7.17
C PHE A 119 -12.38 -9.00 -7.76
N ALA A 120 -12.22 -8.45 -8.97
CA ALA A 120 -13.27 -7.70 -9.64
C ALA A 120 -14.57 -8.52 -9.84
N THR A 121 -14.45 -9.86 -9.94
CA THR A 121 -15.56 -10.81 -10.14
C THR A 121 -15.99 -11.55 -8.86
N ASP A 122 -15.29 -11.34 -7.73
CA ASP A 122 -15.61 -11.91 -6.42
C ASP A 122 -16.09 -10.79 -5.50
N ASP A 123 -17.40 -10.74 -5.26
CA ASP A 123 -18.03 -9.64 -4.53
C ASP A 123 -17.55 -9.53 -3.08
N GLU A 124 -17.31 -10.63 -2.38
CA GLU A 124 -16.88 -10.62 -0.97
C GLU A 124 -15.46 -10.09 -0.84
N LEU A 125 -14.53 -10.61 -1.65
CA LEU A 125 -13.14 -10.17 -1.66
C LEU A 125 -13.00 -8.73 -2.18
N ARG A 126 -13.81 -8.36 -3.17
CA ARG A 126 -13.88 -6.98 -3.67
C ARG A 126 -14.32 -6.01 -2.57
N HIS A 127 -15.39 -6.33 -1.83
CA HIS A 127 -15.85 -5.50 -0.71
C HIS A 127 -14.81 -5.39 0.41
N THR A 128 -14.13 -6.49 0.73
CA THR A 128 -13.04 -6.49 1.72
C THR A 128 -11.91 -5.58 1.28
N MET A 129 -11.46 -5.71 0.02
CA MET A 129 -10.39 -4.88 -0.55
C MET A 129 -10.76 -3.40 -0.57
N LEU A 130 -11.99 -3.07 -0.99
CA LEU A 130 -12.45 -1.66 -1.04
C LEU A 130 -12.49 -1.04 0.36
N ARG A 131 -12.98 -1.75 1.38
CA ARG A 131 -12.99 -1.26 2.76
C ARG A 131 -11.58 -1.03 3.29
N SER A 132 -10.70 -2.03 3.17
CA SER A 132 -9.32 -1.94 3.67
C SER A 132 -8.54 -0.81 2.99
N GLN A 133 -8.71 -0.62 1.68
CA GLN A 133 -8.07 0.49 0.96
C GLN A 133 -8.71 1.85 1.26
N HIS A 134 -10.00 1.89 1.56
CA HIS A 134 -10.65 3.13 2.03
C HIS A 134 -10.09 3.54 3.39
N GLU A 135 -9.97 2.62 4.33
CA GLU A 135 -9.42 2.89 5.68
C GLU A 135 -8.02 3.51 5.62
N ILE A 136 -7.09 2.90 4.89
CA ILE A 136 -5.72 3.44 4.77
C ILE A 136 -5.71 4.79 4.01
N THR A 137 -6.62 4.99 3.05
CA THR A 137 -6.69 6.26 2.32
C THR A 137 -7.19 7.41 3.21
N ILE A 138 -8.20 7.17 4.05
CA ILE A 138 -8.70 8.17 5.01
C ILE A 138 -7.65 8.45 6.10
N GLU A 139 -6.98 7.43 6.62
CA GLU A 139 -5.86 7.60 7.56
C GLU A 139 -4.76 8.48 6.95
N LEU A 140 -4.41 8.23 5.70
CA LEU A 140 -3.41 9.02 4.97
C LEU A 140 -3.85 10.48 4.77
N LEU A 141 -5.14 10.72 4.41
CA LEU A 141 -5.68 12.07 4.30
C LEU A 141 -5.61 12.82 5.63
N SER A 142 -6.00 12.17 6.73
CA SER A 142 -5.89 12.74 8.08
C SER A 142 -4.45 13.11 8.41
N THR A 143 -3.51 12.19 8.15
CA THR A 143 -2.07 12.42 8.36
C THR A 143 -1.54 13.60 7.53
N CYS A 144 -1.90 13.68 6.25
CA CYS A 144 -1.55 14.83 5.40
C CYS A 144 -2.11 16.14 5.97
N THR A 145 -3.37 16.12 6.41
CA THR A 145 -4.03 17.31 6.99
C THR A 145 -3.34 17.76 8.27
N GLU A 146 -2.95 16.82 9.14
CA GLU A 146 -2.26 17.12 10.40
C GLU A 146 -0.85 17.69 10.16
N LEU A 147 -0.09 17.11 9.24
CA LEU A 147 1.29 17.53 8.97
C LEU A 147 1.38 18.84 8.20
N ILE A 148 0.45 19.08 7.28
CA ILE A 148 0.39 20.30 6.47
C ILE A 148 -0.23 21.46 7.28
N GLY A 149 -1.19 21.15 8.17
CA GLY A 149 -1.85 22.12 9.03
C GLY A 149 -2.52 23.26 8.26
N ASP A 150 -2.42 24.47 8.77
CA ASP A 150 -3.04 25.68 8.19
C ASP A 150 -2.20 26.31 7.07
N THR A 151 -1.12 25.66 6.61
CA THR A 151 -0.27 26.17 5.53
C THR A 151 -0.90 26.02 4.14
N ALA A 152 -2.01 25.29 4.03
CA ALA A 152 -2.80 25.16 2.81
C ALA A 152 -4.31 25.21 3.11
N PRO A 153 -5.14 25.79 2.22
CA PRO A 153 -6.60 25.78 2.36
C PRO A 153 -7.13 24.35 2.37
N ARG A 154 -7.97 24.02 3.35
CA ARG A 154 -8.39 22.63 3.63
C ARG A 154 -9.15 21.96 2.49
N ASP A 155 -10.04 22.71 1.82
CA ASP A 155 -10.78 22.27 0.65
C ASP A 155 -9.88 22.00 -0.56
N ARG A 156 -8.86 22.84 -0.77
CA ARG A 156 -7.85 22.64 -1.81
C ARG A 156 -6.95 21.45 -1.48
N LEU A 157 -6.59 21.25 -0.21
CA LEU A 157 -5.78 20.11 0.23
C LEU A 157 -6.49 18.78 -0.05
N GLU A 158 -7.78 18.65 0.30
CA GLU A 158 -8.53 17.43 0.04
C GLU A 158 -8.65 17.12 -1.46
N SER A 159 -8.99 18.12 -2.27
CA SER A 159 -9.07 17.95 -3.73
C SER A 159 -7.72 17.54 -4.33
N THR A 160 -6.62 18.19 -3.92
CA THR A 160 -5.26 17.91 -4.38
C THR A 160 -4.82 16.52 -3.92
N PHE A 161 -5.19 16.10 -2.70
CA PHE A 161 -4.93 14.76 -2.19
C PHE A 161 -5.55 13.67 -3.09
N TRP A 162 -6.84 13.77 -3.40
CA TRP A 162 -7.51 12.77 -4.24
C TRP A 162 -6.94 12.72 -5.66
N LEU A 163 -6.59 13.87 -6.23
CA LEU A 163 -5.92 13.92 -7.52
C LEU A 163 -4.54 13.26 -7.45
N THR A 164 -3.77 13.50 -6.38
CA THR A 164 -2.46 12.87 -6.17
C THR A 164 -2.57 11.36 -6.03
N VAL A 165 -3.53 10.86 -5.26
CA VAL A 165 -3.78 9.41 -5.11
C VAL A 165 -4.05 8.75 -6.47
N ASN A 166 -4.93 9.36 -7.28
CA ASN A 166 -5.26 8.82 -8.61
C ASN A 166 -4.09 8.90 -9.58
N LEU A 167 -3.31 9.99 -9.55
CA LEU A 167 -2.12 10.13 -10.37
C LEU A 167 -1.05 9.08 -10.02
N ILE A 168 -0.74 8.90 -8.75
CA ILE A 168 0.26 7.90 -8.30
C ILE A 168 -0.19 6.47 -8.64
N ARG A 169 -1.47 6.14 -8.47
CA ARG A 169 -2.01 4.85 -8.93
C ARG A 169 -1.89 4.68 -10.44
N GLY A 170 -2.19 5.72 -11.22
CA GLY A 170 -2.03 5.72 -12.67
C GLY A 170 -0.58 5.51 -13.12
N THR A 171 0.38 6.20 -12.49
CA THR A 171 1.81 6.00 -12.79
C THR A 171 2.30 4.61 -12.40
N THR A 172 1.73 3.99 -11.37
CA THR A 172 2.02 2.60 -10.99
C THR A 172 1.50 1.61 -12.05
N VAL A 173 0.31 1.85 -12.62
CA VAL A 173 -0.20 1.07 -13.77
C VAL A 173 0.71 1.23 -14.99
N ASP A 174 1.14 2.45 -15.29
CA ASP A 174 2.08 2.71 -16.40
C ASP A 174 3.41 1.96 -16.21
N GLU A 175 3.90 1.86 -14.97
CA GLU A 175 5.07 1.05 -14.64
C GLU A 175 4.83 -0.44 -14.90
N MET A 176 3.69 -0.99 -14.49
CA MET A 176 3.33 -2.39 -14.74
C MET A 176 3.21 -2.71 -16.24
N LEU A 177 2.77 -1.74 -17.04
CA LEU A 177 2.70 -1.83 -18.51
C LEU A 177 4.06 -1.64 -19.21
N GLY A 178 5.15 -1.42 -18.44
CA GLY A 178 6.47 -1.21 -19.02
C GLY A 178 6.62 0.12 -19.75
N ARG A 179 5.78 1.12 -19.46
CA ARG A 179 5.87 2.44 -20.09
C ARG A 179 7.10 3.20 -19.67
N ASP A 180 7.52 4.17 -20.49
CA ASP A 180 8.74 4.96 -20.31
C ASP A 180 8.80 5.65 -18.93
N GLU A 181 9.84 5.31 -18.17
CA GLU A 181 10.10 5.86 -16.83
C GLU A 181 10.32 7.39 -16.87
N ARG A 182 10.93 7.91 -17.94
CA ARG A 182 11.13 9.36 -18.11
C ARG A 182 9.79 10.08 -18.17
N ARG A 183 8.82 9.54 -18.93
CA ARG A 183 7.48 10.10 -19.03
C ARG A 183 6.76 10.05 -17.68
N ARG A 184 6.88 8.95 -16.93
CA ARG A 184 6.25 8.84 -15.60
C ARG A 184 6.80 9.89 -14.63
N ARG A 185 8.13 10.07 -14.61
CA ARG A 185 8.77 11.13 -13.80
C ARG A 185 8.27 12.51 -14.22
N GLN A 186 8.22 12.81 -15.51
CA GLN A 186 7.72 14.08 -16.00
C GLN A 186 6.28 14.38 -15.53
N VAL A 187 5.39 13.38 -15.59
CA VAL A 187 4.00 13.53 -15.11
C VAL A 187 3.94 13.88 -13.61
N VAL A 188 4.79 13.28 -12.78
CA VAL A 188 4.86 13.59 -11.35
C VAL A 188 5.46 15.00 -11.12
N ASP A 189 6.45 15.42 -11.90
CA ASP A 189 7.06 16.75 -11.80
C ASP A 189 6.11 17.86 -12.27
N ASP A 190 5.36 17.61 -13.35
CA ASP A 190 4.31 18.52 -13.82
C ASP A 190 3.21 18.65 -12.76
N TRP A 191 2.81 17.53 -12.16
CA TRP A 191 1.84 17.53 -11.06
C TRP A 191 2.35 18.29 -9.83
N ARG A 192 3.61 18.12 -9.46
CA ARG A 192 4.22 18.87 -8.35
C ARG A 192 4.06 20.38 -8.56
N THR A 193 4.32 20.87 -9.77
CA THR A 193 4.16 22.28 -10.12
C THR A 193 2.70 22.73 -9.97
N LEU A 194 1.75 21.98 -10.50
CA LEU A 194 0.31 22.31 -10.41
C LEU A 194 -0.20 22.23 -8.97
N ALA A 195 0.21 21.23 -8.20
CA ALA A 195 -0.16 21.06 -6.81
C ALA A 195 0.40 22.19 -5.92
N THR A 196 1.60 22.68 -6.22
CA THR A 196 2.17 23.85 -5.53
C THR A 196 1.29 25.09 -5.73
N LEU A 197 0.81 25.33 -6.94
CA LEU A 197 -0.11 26.45 -7.24
C LEU A 197 -1.46 26.24 -6.56
N ALA A 198 -1.98 25.01 -6.54
CA ALA A 198 -3.26 24.70 -5.92
C ALA A 198 -3.25 24.87 -4.39
N LEU A 199 -2.13 24.53 -3.74
CA LEU A 199 -1.98 24.61 -2.28
C LEU A 199 -1.44 25.96 -1.79
N ALA A 200 -1.06 26.89 -2.68
CA ALA A 200 -0.65 28.23 -2.29
C ALA A 200 -1.80 28.99 -1.62
N THR A 201 -1.53 29.61 -0.48
CA THR A 201 -2.40 30.62 0.14
C THR A 201 -2.27 31.91 -0.67
N ASP A 202 -3.40 32.53 -1.01
CA ASP A 202 -3.47 33.84 -1.69
C ASP A 202 -2.82 34.93 -0.86
#